data_40716528521e7810e19262fb342585f7
#
_entry.id   40716528521e7810e19262fb342585f7
#
_cell.length_a   1.000
_cell.length_b   1.000
_cell.length_c   1.000
_cell.angle_alpha   90.00
_cell.angle_beta   90.00
_cell.angle_gamma   90.00
#
_symmetry.space_group_name_H-M   'P 1'
#
loop_
_entity.id
_entity.type
_entity.pdbx_description
1 polymer ?
#
loop_
_entity_poly.entity_id
_entity_poly.type
_entity_poly.pdbx_seq_one_letter_code
_entity_poly.pdbx_strand_id
1 'polypeptide(L)'
;MSLAAAEPKRMSDAEVVEAYLTASMIPDPEAASAYMKPGTIITFTGGREFDHPRGPTGFNARRYRWVKKKMDRFDVCPGTDETVVYSIGTLYGEWIDGTPFEGNRYVDRFVVRGGQIVKMDVWNDSAERILVQRGIEA
;
A
#
# COMPACT_ATOMS: atom_id res chain seq x y z
N MET A 1 -28.03 36.32 -1.03
CA MET A 1 -27.92 35.14 -0.18
C MET A 1 -26.77 34.29 -0.71
N SER A 2 -25.67 34.22 0.03
CA SER A 2 -24.60 33.36 -0.37
C SER A 2 -24.99 31.92 -0.06
N LEU A 3 -25.01 31.10 -1.09
CA LEU A 3 -25.05 29.66 -0.90
C LEU A 3 -23.69 29.29 -0.32
N ALA A 4 -23.67 28.92 0.95
CA ALA A 4 -22.45 28.32 1.49
C ALA A 4 -22.08 27.15 0.60
N ALA A 5 -20.91 27.22 -0.03
CA ALA A 5 -20.37 26.06 -0.74
C ALA A 5 -20.34 24.91 0.25
N ALA A 6 -20.92 23.77 -0.13
CA ALA A 6 -20.82 22.58 0.68
C ALA A 6 -19.34 22.31 0.93
N GLU A 7 -18.92 22.20 2.19
CA GLU A 7 -17.57 21.79 2.53
C GLU A 7 -17.26 20.45 1.86
N PRO A 8 -16.08 20.31 1.24
CA PRO A 8 -15.71 19.01 0.67
C PRO A 8 -15.77 17.97 1.78
N LYS A 9 -16.46 16.87 1.51
CA LYS A 9 -16.56 15.75 2.43
C LYS A 9 -15.15 15.25 2.73
N ARG A 10 -14.79 15.22 4.00
CA ARG A 10 -13.51 14.64 4.41
C ARG A 10 -13.48 13.16 4.06
N MET A 11 -12.35 12.71 3.54
CA MET A 11 -12.11 11.29 3.34
C MET A 11 -12.09 10.60 4.71
N SER A 12 -12.71 9.43 4.79
CA SER A 12 -12.54 8.54 5.92
C SER A 12 -11.09 8.04 5.94
N ASP A 13 -10.65 7.51 7.07
CA ASP A 13 -9.29 6.97 7.18
C ASP A 13 -9.06 5.81 6.21
N ALA A 14 -10.07 4.95 6.00
CA ALA A 14 -10.01 3.89 5.00
C ALA A 14 -9.91 4.46 3.58
N GLU A 15 -10.63 5.53 3.27
CA GLU A 15 -10.55 6.20 1.95
C GLU A 15 -9.18 6.82 1.71
N VAL A 16 -8.54 7.38 2.74
CA VAL A 16 -7.16 7.88 2.64
C VAL A 16 -6.20 6.75 2.25
N VAL A 17 -6.33 5.60 2.91
CA VAL A 17 -5.49 4.42 2.63
C VAL A 17 -5.76 3.89 1.22
N GLU A 18 -7.01 3.80 0.80
CA GLU A 18 -7.38 3.36 -0.55
C GLU A 18 -6.81 4.31 -1.61
N ALA A 19 -6.91 5.62 -1.39
CA ALA A 19 -6.36 6.62 -2.30
C ALA A 19 -4.83 6.52 -2.41
N TYR A 20 -4.15 6.31 -1.27
CA TYR A 20 -2.71 6.06 -1.24
C TYR A 20 -2.33 4.84 -2.08
N LEU A 21 -3.02 3.72 -1.87
CA LEU A 21 -2.74 2.48 -2.58
C LEU A 21 -3.04 2.60 -4.08
N THR A 22 -4.11 3.30 -4.44
CA THR A 22 -4.46 3.54 -5.84
C THR A 22 -3.36 4.33 -6.55
N ALA A 23 -2.86 5.39 -5.93
CA ALA A 23 -1.73 6.16 -6.46
C ALA A 23 -0.46 5.31 -6.57
N SER A 24 -0.20 4.47 -5.57
CA SER A 24 0.97 3.57 -5.55
C SER A 24 0.96 2.54 -6.69
N MET A 25 -0.23 2.13 -7.13
CA MET A 25 -0.38 1.12 -8.19
C MET A 25 -0.19 1.65 -9.60
N ILE A 26 -0.26 2.97 -9.82
CA ILE A 26 -0.07 3.59 -11.14
C ILE A 26 1.32 3.23 -11.73
N PRO A 27 2.50 3.23 -11.08
CA PRO A 27 2.86 3.83 -9.82
C PRO A 27 3.12 5.34 -9.94
N ASP A 28 2.58 6.08 -9.01
CA ASP A 28 2.86 7.52 -8.86
C ASP A 28 3.24 7.79 -7.40
N PRO A 29 4.51 7.60 -7.04
CA PRO A 29 4.94 7.74 -5.65
C PRO A 29 4.81 9.17 -5.12
N GLU A 30 4.90 10.18 -5.97
CA GLU A 30 4.72 11.57 -5.54
C GLU A 30 3.25 11.85 -5.18
N ALA A 31 2.31 11.38 -6.01
CA ALA A 31 0.88 11.48 -5.69
C ALA A 31 0.56 10.69 -4.42
N ALA A 32 1.13 9.49 -4.26
CA ALA A 32 0.96 8.66 -3.06
C ALA A 32 1.46 9.40 -1.81
N SER A 33 2.61 10.08 -1.89
CA SER A 33 3.20 10.78 -0.75
C SER A 33 2.31 11.89 -0.20
N ALA A 34 1.38 12.42 -0.99
CA ALA A 34 0.45 13.44 -0.54
C ALA A 34 -0.48 12.95 0.59
N TYR A 35 -0.67 11.64 0.71
CA TYR A 35 -1.50 11.02 1.75
C TYR A 35 -0.70 10.65 3.00
N MET A 36 0.61 10.83 2.99
CA MET A 36 1.50 10.53 4.10
C MET A 36 2.05 11.80 4.73
N LYS A 37 2.21 11.78 6.05
CA LYS A 37 2.99 12.80 6.74
C LYS A 37 4.46 12.67 6.31
N PRO A 38 5.15 13.78 5.98
CA PRO A 38 6.58 13.71 5.65
C PRO A 38 7.39 13.02 6.74
N GLY A 39 8.30 12.15 6.36
CA GLY A 39 9.13 11.39 7.30
C GLY A 39 8.45 10.11 7.83
N THR A 40 7.27 9.75 7.34
CA THR A 40 6.63 8.49 7.68
C THR A 40 7.52 7.32 7.29
N ILE A 41 7.74 6.39 8.22
CA ILE A 41 8.50 5.19 7.96
C ILE A 41 7.59 4.11 7.38
N ILE A 42 8.00 3.57 6.24
CA ILE A 42 7.36 2.43 5.58
C ILE A 42 8.26 1.23 5.86
N THR A 43 7.77 0.28 6.66
CA THR A 43 8.45 -0.99 6.83
C THR A 43 7.91 -1.95 5.80
N PHE A 44 8.73 -2.23 4.79
CA PHE A 44 8.37 -3.04 3.64
C PHE A 44 8.70 -4.51 3.87
N THR A 45 8.45 -5.34 2.87
CA THR A 45 8.70 -6.78 2.96
C THR A 45 10.14 -7.08 3.40
N GLY A 46 10.32 -8.08 4.28
CA GLY A 46 11.61 -8.44 4.82
C GLY A 46 12.16 -7.45 5.85
N GLY A 47 11.32 -6.51 6.33
CA GLY A 47 11.73 -5.52 7.32
C GLY A 47 12.51 -4.35 6.76
N ARG A 48 12.54 -4.17 5.43
CA ARG A 48 13.20 -3.03 4.79
C ARG A 48 12.47 -1.74 5.14
N GLU A 49 13.21 -0.71 5.52
CA GLU A 49 12.63 0.58 5.87
C GLU A 49 12.89 1.62 4.78
N PHE A 50 11.83 2.38 4.48
CA PHE A 50 11.88 3.53 3.57
C PHE A 50 11.15 4.70 4.21
N ASP A 51 11.53 5.91 3.84
CA ASP A 51 10.90 7.15 4.33
C ASP A 51 10.08 7.89 3.27
N HIS A 52 9.90 7.25 2.10
CA HIS A 52 9.12 7.81 0.99
C HIS A 52 8.61 6.68 0.10
N PRO A 53 7.41 6.80 -0.52
CA PRO A 53 6.88 5.79 -1.45
C PRO A 53 7.80 5.46 -2.65
N ARG A 54 8.74 6.31 -2.99
CA ARG A 54 9.75 6.02 -4.02
C ARG A 54 10.58 4.77 -3.69
N GLY A 55 10.82 4.52 -2.41
CA GLY A 55 11.59 3.36 -1.97
C GLY A 55 10.92 2.03 -2.36
N PRO A 56 9.69 1.77 -1.90
CA PRO A 56 8.93 0.59 -2.32
C PRO A 56 8.74 0.49 -3.84
N THR A 57 8.47 1.61 -4.51
CA THR A 57 8.33 1.63 -5.98
C THR A 57 9.61 1.15 -6.65
N GLY A 58 10.78 1.67 -6.24
CA GLY A 58 12.07 1.24 -6.76
C GLY A 58 12.39 -0.22 -6.46
N PHE A 59 12.05 -0.69 -5.26
CA PHE A 59 12.20 -2.10 -4.89
C PHE A 59 11.32 -3.00 -5.77
N ASN A 60 10.07 -2.63 -5.97
CA ASN A 60 9.14 -3.40 -6.78
C ASN A 60 9.60 -3.49 -8.25
N ALA A 61 10.20 -2.44 -8.80
CA ALA A 61 10.72 -2.44 -10.16
C ALA A 61 11.85 -3.47 -10.38
N ARG A 62 12.48 -3.96 -9.33
CA ARG A 62 13.50 -5.01 -9.39
C ARG A 62 12.91 -6.42 -9.37
N ARG A 63 11.66 -6.55 -8.92
CA ARG A 63 10.98 -7.84 -8.74
C ARG A 63 9.91 -8.08 -9.79
N TYR A 64 9.19 -7.01 -10.16
CA TYR A 64 8.05 -7.08 -11.06
C TYR A 64 8.26 -6.18 -12.27
N ARG A 65 7.71 -6.58 -13.42
CA ARG A 65 7.49 -5.66 -14.54
C ARG A 65 6.41 -4.66 -14.17
N TRP A 66 5.35 -5.16 -13.55
CA TRP A 66 4.30 -4.37 -12.94
C TRP A 66 3.59 -5.21 -11.87
N VAL A 67 3.03 -4.55 -10.88
CA VAL A 67 2.27 -5.19 -9.81
C VAL A 67 1.13 -4.30 -9.39
N LYS A 68 -0.04 -4.91 -9.20
CA LYS A 68 -1.24 -4.24 -8.70
C LYS A 68 -1.88 -5.05 -7.59
N LYS A 69 -2.74 -4.40 -6.84
CA LYS A 69 -3.46 -5.00 -5.71
C LYS A 69 -4.93 -5.15 -6.08
N LYS A 70 -5.46 -6.32 -5.79
CA LYS A 70 -6.89 -6.52 -5.67
C LYS A 70 -7.23 -6.30 -4.20
N MET A 71 -7.80 -5.15 -3.89
CA MET A 71 -8.15 -4.75 -2.53
C MET A 71 -9.48 -5.38 -2.15
N ASP A 72 -9.43 -6.50 -1.42
CA ASP A 72 -10.63 -7.26 -1.10
C ASP A 72 -11.40 -6.67 0.08
N ARG A 73 -10.67 -6.13 1.09
CA ARG A 73 -11.33 -5.54 2.25
C ARG A 73 -10.40 -4.58 2.99
N PHE A 74 -11.04 -3.69 3.75
CA PHE A 74 -10.37 -2.80 4.70
C PHE A 74 -10.95 -3.07 6.07
N ASP A 75 -10.08 -3.37 7.04
CA ASP A 75 -10.45 -3.51 8.44
C ASP A 75 -10.01 -2.24 9.16
N VAL A 76 -10.95 -1.57 9.82
CA VAL A 76 -10.72 -0.29 10.49
C VAL A 76 -10.81 -0.47 12.00
N CYS A 77 -9.74 -0.11 12.70
CA CYS A 77 -9.64 -0.19 14.17
C CYS A 77 -9.52 1.25 14.71
N PRO A 78 -10.63 1.92 15.03
CA PRO A 78 -10.59 3.29 15.52
C PRO A 78 -9.97 3.35 16.92
N GLY A 79 -9.13 4.37 17.15
CA GLY A 79 -8.54 4.68 18.44
C GLY A 79 -8.84 6.13 18.84
N THR A 80 -8.31 6.58 19.97
CA THR A 80 -8.56 7.92 20.48
C THR A 80 -7.91 9.00 19.63
N ASP A 81 -6.63 8.86 19.33
CA ASP A 81 -5.85 9.86 18.59
C ASP A 81 -5.46 9.38 17.18
N GLU A 82 -5.63 8.12 16.92
CA GLU A 82 -5.24 7.51 15.64
C GLU A 82 -6.15 6.34 15.31
N THR A 83 -6.17 6.00 14.03
CA THR A 83 -6.91 4.85 13.51
C THR A 83 -5.93 3.91 12.85
N VAL A 84 -6.06 2.62 13.11
CA VAL A 84 -5.32 1.59 12.39
C VAL A 84 -6.22 1.05 11.29
N VAL A 85 -5.71 1.04 10.06
CA VAL A 85 -6.42 0.52 8.90
C VAL A 85 -5.60 -0.60 8.29
N TYR A 86 -6.22 -1.76 8.11
CA TYR A 86 -5.63 -2.87 7.36
C TYR A 86 -6.24 -2.93 5.98
N SER A 87 -5.39 -3.01 4.95
CA SER A 87 -5.82 -3.36 3.59
C SER A 87 -5.41 -4.80 3.34
N ILE A 88 -6.36 -5.63 2.96
CA ILE A 88 -6.15 -7.07 2.80
C ILE A 88 -6.66 -7.49 1.43
N GLY A 89 -5.87 -8.28 0.73
CA GLY A 89 -6.24 -8.78 -0.58
C GLY A 89 -5.12 -9.57 -1.21
N THR A 90 -5.01 -9.48 -2.53
CA THR A 90 -4.02 -10.21 -3.31
C THR A 90 -3.30 -9.30 -4.29
N LEU A 91 -2.09 -9.70 -4.67
CA LEU A 91 -1.30 -9.07 -5.71
C LEU A 91 -1.45 -9.84 -7.02
N TYR A 92 -1.40 -9.12 -8.12
CA TYR A 92 -1.35 -9.69 -9.46
C TYR A 92 -0.47 -8.82 -10.34
N GLY A 93 0.09 -9.40 -11.39
CA GLY A 93 0.96 -8.67 -12.29
C GLY A 93 1.86 -9.60 -13.10
N GLU A 94 3.07 -9.12 -13.38
CA GLU A 94 4.11 -9.89 -14.08
C GLU A 94 5.42 -9.79 -13.32
N TRP A 95 6.06 -10.93 -13.12
CA TRP A 95 7.43 -10.97 -12.61
C TRP A 95 8.38 -10.28 -13.59
N ILE A 96 9.61 -10.02 -13.13
CA ILE A 96 10.60 -9.33 -13.96
C ILE A 96 10.93 -10.10 -15.26
N ASP A 97 10.75 -11.40 -15.29
CA ASP A 97 10.93 -12.24 -16.48
C ASP A 97 9.70 -12.27 -17.39
N GLY A 98 8.62 -11.57 -17.04
CA GLY A 98 7.38 -11.51 -17.82
C GLY A 98 6.36 -12.58 -17.48
N THR A 99 6.67 -13.53 -16.59
CA THR A 99 5.70 -14.55 -16.18
C THR A 99 4.57 -13.90 -15.40
N PRO A 100 3.30 -14.12 -15.79
CA PRO A 100 2.16 -13.57 -15.04
C PRO A 100 1.99 -14.28 -13.70
N PHE A 101 1.48 -13.57 -12.71
CA PHE A 101 1.13 -14.11 -11.41
C PHE A 101 -0.14 -13.47 -10.87
N GLU A 102 -0.81 -14.17 -9.97
CA GLU A 102 -1.96 -13.69 -9.22
C GLU A 102 -2.10 -14.46 -7.90
N GLY A 103 -2.89 -13.93 -6.98
CA GLY A 103 -3.22 -14.63 -5.75
C GLY A 103 -2.18 -14.53 -4.64
N ASN A 104 -1.11 -13.76 -4.81
CA ASN A 104 -0.15 -13.51 -3.72
C ASN A 104 -0.87 -12.70 -2.65
N ARG A 105 -1.05 -13.26 -1.47
CA ARG A 105 -1.75 -12.56 -0.39
C ARG A 105 -0.92 -11.38 0.08
N TYR A 106 -1.59 -10.30 0.46
CA TYR A 106 -0.94 -9.19 1.14
C TYR A 106 -1.77 -8.71 2.33
N VAL A 107 -1.07 -8.15 3.30
CA VAL A 107 -1.64 -7.36 4.39
C VAL A 107 -0.78 -6.11 4.52
N ASP A 108 -1.41 -4.96 4.38
CA ASP A 108 -0.77 -3.68 4.64
C ASP A 108 -1.45 -3.05 5.85
N ARG A 109 -0.65 -2.66 6.84
CA ARG A 109 -1.14 -2.01 8.06
C ARG A 109 -0.76 -0.54 8.03
N PHE A 110 -1.74 0.33 8.22
CA PHE A 110 -1.55 1.78 8.24
C PHE A 110 -1.99 2.35 9.57
N VAL A 111 -1.21 3.29 10.08
CA VAL A 111 -1.66 4.17 11.17
C VAL A 111 -1.99 5.51 10.54
N VAL A 112 -3.22 5.99 10.75
CA VAL A 112 -3.72 7.26 10.22
C VAL A 112 -4.01 8.19 11.38
N ARG A 113 -3.46 9.40 11.31
CA ARG A 113 -3.65 10.44 12.31
C ARG A 113 -3.88 11.78 11.63
N GLY A 114 -4.97 12.47 12.00
CA GLY A 114 -5.28 13.76 11.40
C GLY A 114 -5.46 13.71 9.88
N GLY A 115 -5.99 12.60 9.35
CA GLY A 115 -6.22 12.44 7.92
C GLY A 115 -4.96 12.11 7.11
N GLN A 116 -3.83 11.82 7.75
CA GLN A 116 -2.59 11.46 7.09
C GLN A 116 -2.05 10.13 7.61
N ILE A 117 -1.47 9.34 6.73
CA ILE A 117 -0.75 8.12 7.11
C ILE A 117 0.53 8.52 7.84
N VAL A 118 0.75 7.97 9.02
CA VAL A 118 1.95 8.23 9.84
C VAL A 118 2.81 6.99 10.04
N LYS A 119 2.34 5.81 9.64
CA LYS A 119 3.10 4.56 9.65
C LYS A 119 2.49 3.60 8.64
N MET A 120 3.34 2.83 7.96
CA MET A 120 2.91 1.77 7.06
C MET A 120 3.79 0.54 7.27
N ASP A 121 3.16 -0.62 7.40
CA ASP A 121 3.84 -1.92 7.47
C ASP A 121 3.26 -2.83 6.40
N VAL A 122 4.14 -3.57 5.70
CA VAL A 122 3.77 -4.35 4.51
C VAL A 122 4.23 -5.80 4.65
N TRP A 123 3.31 -6.72 4.44
CA TRP A 123 3.59 -8.16 4.35
C TRP A 123 2.92 -8.72 3.10
N ASN A 124 3.62 -9.59 2.38
CA ASN A 124 3.00 -10.33 1.29
C ASN A 124 3.75 -11.64 0.99
N ASP A 125 3.12 -12.50 0.22
CA ASP A 125 3.60 -13.85 -0.11
C ASP A 125 4.54 -13.88 -1.33
N SER A 126 4.94 -12.74 -1.88
CA SER A 126 5.69 -12.73 -3.15
C SER A 126 7.03 -13.45 -3.08
N ALA A 127 7.76 -13.31 -1.98
CA ALA A 127 9.05 -14.00 -1.84
C ALA A 127 8.89 -15.51 -1.84
N GLU A 128 7.89 -16.04 -1.12
CA GLU A 128 7.58 -17.47 -1.08
C GLU A 128 7.20 -17.98 -2.46
N ARG A 129 6.41 -17.21 -3.22
CA ARG A 129 6.00 -17.57 -4.57
C ARG A 129 7.20 -17.66 -5.53
N ILE A 130 8.15 -16.74 -5.40
CA ILE A 130 9.41 -16.77 -6.19
C ILE A 130 10.25 -17.99 -5.82
N LEU A 131 10.35 -18.32 -4.53
CA LEU A 131 11.09 -19.49 -4.08
C LEU A 131 10.51 -20.79 -4.65
N VAL A 132 9.19 -20.91 -4.66
CA VAL A 132 8.50 -22.06 -5.28
C VAL A 132 8.78 -22.10 -6.79
N GLN A 133 8.65 -20.99 -7.49
CA GLN A 133 8.89 -20.88 -8.93
C GLN A 133 10.33 -21.30 -9.30
N ARG A 134 11.30 -21.00 -8.43
CA ARG A 134 12.72 -21.36 -8.63
C ARG A 134 13.06 -22.76 -8.17
N GLY A 135 12.08 -23.52 -7.65
CA GLY A 135 12.29 -24.86 -7.15
C GLY A 135 13.08 -24.96 -5.85
N ILE A 136 13.21 -23.86 -5.10
CA ILE A 136 13.89 -23.83 -3.79
C ILE A 136 12.96 -24.35 -2.71
N GLU A 137 11.65 -24.07 -2.83
CA GLU A 137 10.61 -24.58 -1.94
C GLU A 137 9.51 -25.27 -2.76
N ALA A 138 8.75 -26.11 -2.10
CA ALA A 138 7.61 -26.80 -2.69
C ALA A 138 6.34 -25.95 -2.60
#